data_5c4cc583eb164032880c2c154ce9c626
#
_entry.id   5c4cc583eb164032880c2c154ce9c626
#
_cell.length_a   1.000
_cell.length_b   1.000
_cell.length_c   1.000
_cell.angle_alpha   90.00
_cell.angle_beta   90.00
_cell.angle_gamma   90.00
#
_symmetry.space_group_name_H-M   'P 1'
#
loop_
_entity.id
_entity.type
_entity.pdbx_description
1 polymer ?
#
loop_
_entity_poly.entity_id
_entity_poly.type
_entity_poly.pdbx_seq_one_letter_code
_entity_poly.pdbx_strand_id
1 'polypeptide(L)'
;VFARLEPEGRAHGAGRAVPIIQSAGHFTQSHTSAMVLRPISSIYRLLFVTKGAVTETVRPDWLIALEQTPIQPVYVGPGMDLAAWENSLDELTGRKSSKGTIDYLVDGEEFFPRFIDAVTSAKESIDLRTYIFDNDDYAERIGELLKRRSNEGVAVRMLFDGFGTIVSTFEEQETLPEDWEGTSSVREFLERDSRIDVRQSPNPWFTGDHVKTIVVDNETAFTGGMNIAREYRFDWHDLMMEVRGPVVDILRHECDKAWAHAGFFGDYGYFLRRMMPVPKDAEDSGYPVRVLFTRVDDPEIFRVQREAIRNSKRYIYVENAYFTDDAMLYELVKARRRGVDVRVIMPLVTDRGPITRNNVLAANVMLEHGIRVFVYPGMSHVKAAVFDGWASLGSANWDKWS
;
A
#
# COMPACT_ATOMS: atom_id res chain seq x y z
N VAL A 1 5.68 -29.19 14.40
CA VAL A 1 6.84 -29.12 15.31
C VAL A 1 7.26 -27.67 15.37
N PHE A 2 6.79 -26.94 16.40
CA PHE A 2 7.14 -25.54 16.59
C PHE A 2 8.41 -25.48 17.45
N ALA A 3 9.54 -25.12 16.86
CA ALA A 3 10.72 -24.74 17.61
C ALA A 3 10.51 -23.32 18.14
N ARG A 4 10.70 -23.13 19.44
CA ARG A 4 10.79 -21.81 20.08
C ARG A 4 12.07 -21.13 19.59
N LEU A 5 11.92 -20.03 18.88
CA LEU A 5 13.00 -19.07 18.68
C LEU A 5 12.82 -17.97 19.72
N GLU A 6 13.74 -17.88 20.68
CA GLU A 6 13.85 -16.74 21.58
C GLU A 6 14.63 -15.64 20.86
N PRO A 7 14.17 -14.37 20.87
CA PRO A 7 14.95 -13.28 20.31
C PRO A 7 16.08 -12.89 21.28
N GLU A 8 17.32 -13.06 20.87
CA GLU A 8 18.44 -12.40 21.51
C GLU A 8 18.39 -10.90 21.25
N GLY A 9 17.91 -10.14 22.23
CA GLY A 9 17.87 -8.70 22.17
C GLY A 9 19.26 -8.08 22.29
N ARG A 10 19.74 -7.40 21.26
CA ARG A 10 20.85 -6.45 21.37
C ARG A 10 20.31 -5.04 21.52
N ALA A 11 20.62 -4.41 22.62
CA ALA A 11 20.28 -3.02 22.91
C ALA A 11 21.20 -2.06 22.10
N HIS A 12 20.70 -1.54 20.97
CA HIS A 12 21.28 -0.40 20.26
C HIS A 12 20.33 0.80 20.34
N GLY A 13 20.30 1.45 21.53
CA GLY A 13 19.24 2.43 21.79
C GLY A 13 19.65 3.91 21.88
N ALA A 14 20.93 4.25 21.89
CA ALA A 14 21.32 5.61 22.26
C ALA A 14 21.45 6.61 21.09
N GLY A 15 21.84 6.16 19.89
CA GLY A 15 22.05 7.06 18.73
C GLY A 15 20.75 7.48 18.02
N ARG A 16 19.69 6.68 18.12
CA ARG A 16 18.40 6.94 17.44
C ARG A 16 17.39 7.78 18.24
N ALA A 17 17.63 8.00 19.54
CA ALA A 17 16.66 8.69 20.40
C ALA A 17 16.44 10.17 20.01
N VAL A 18 17.48 10.89 19.58
CA VAL A 18 17.39 12.31 19.24
C VAL A 18 16.60 12.55 17.94
N PRO A 19 16.84 11.83 16.84
CA PRO A 19 16.01 11.93 15.64
C PRO A 19 14.54 11.60 15.88
N ILE A 20 14.27 10.58 16.72
CA ILE A 20 12.92 10.16 17.09
C ILE A 20 12.15 11.28 17.82
N ILE A 21 12.78 11.94 18.78
CA ILE A 21 12.15 13.00 19.57
C ILE A 21 11.83 14.20 18.67
N GLN A 22 12.74 14.58 17.76
CA GLN A 22 12.51 15.68 16.82
C GLN A 22 11.40 15.34 15.82
N SER A 23 11.42 14.14 15.25
CA SER A 23 10.36 13.65 14.35
C SER A 23 9.00 13.59 15.04
N ALA A 24 8.94 13.13 16.29
CA ALA A 24 7.72 13.14 17.10
C ALA A 24 7.21 14.56 17.39
N GLY A 25 8.10 15.52 17.61
CA GLY A 25 7.74 16.93 17.79
C GLY A 25 7.11 17.55 16.54
N HIS A 26 7.72 17.34 15.37
CA HIS A 26 7.16 17.77 14.07
C HIS A 26 5.82 17.09 13.76
N PHE A 27 5.70 15.78 14.07
CA PHE A 27 4.47 15.03 13.94
C PHE A 27 3.34 15.62 14.78
N THR A 28 3.58 15.93 16.06
CA THR A 28 2.57 16.53 16.96
C THR A 28 2.11 17.90 16.46
N GLN A 29 3.03 18.74 15.98
CA GLN A 29 2.70 20.05 15.43
C GLN A 29 1.92 19.95 14.13
N SER A 30 2.27 19.00 13.26
CA SER A 30 1.53 18.76 12.01
C SER A 30 0.13 18.22 12.27
N HIS A 31 -0.06 17.41 13.30
CA HIS A 31 -1.37 16.83 13.68
C HIS A 31 -2.36 17.88 14.17
N THR A 32 -1.94 18.78 15.05
CA THR A 32 -2.81 19.86 15.54
C THR A 32 -3.22 20.81 14.42
N SER A 33 -2.28 21.18 13.54
CA SER A 33 -2.59 22.00 12.36
C SER A 33 -3.48 21.25 11.36
N ALA A 34 -3.32 19.94 11.24
CA ALA A 34 -4.12 19.09 10.36
C ALA A 34 -5.60 19.07 10.75
N MET A 35 -5.92 18.99 12.04
CA MET A 35 -7.31 19.04 12.53
C MET A 35 -8.01 20.36 12.18
N VAL A 36 -7.29 21.47 12.28
CA VAL A 36 -7.85 22.81 12.00
C VAL A 36 -8.04 23.03 10.50
N LEU A 37 -7.06 22.63 9.68
CA LEU A 37 -7.08 22.86 8.22
C LEU A 37 -7.85 21.79 7.45
N ARG A 38 -8.16 20.65 8.07
CA ARG A 38 -8.82 19.48 7.47
C ARG A 38 -9.92 18.91 8.38
N PRO A 39 -10.91 19.72 8.80
CA PRO A 39 -11.90 19.26 9.77
C PRO A 39 -12.78 18.14 9.24
N ILE A 40 -13.12 18.16 7.94
CA ILE A 40 -14.01 17.18 7.31
C ILE A 40 -13.33 15.82 7.25
N SER A 41 -12.15 15.73 6.68
CA SER A 41 -11.40 14.47 6.59
C SER A 41 -11.02 13.91 7.96
N SER A 42 -10.72 14.76 8.94
CA SER A 42 -10.43 14.34 10.32
C SER A 42 -11.64 13.70 11.00
N ILE A 43 -12.85 14.25 10.82
CA ILE A 43 -14.10 13.68 11.34
C ILE A 43 -14.40 12.32 10.67
N TYR A 44 -14.29 12.22 9.34
CA TYR A 44 -14.50 10.95 8.64
C TYR A 44 -13.53 9.86 9.10
N ARG A 45 -12.26 10.21 9.29
CA ARG A 45 -11.24 9.27 9.81
C ARG A 45 -11.59 8.79 11.22
N LEU A 46 -12.03 9.68 12.11
CA LEU A 46 -12.46 9.32 13.46
C LEU A 46 -13.65 8.35 13.41
N LEU A 47 -14.67 8.64 12.58
CA LEU A 47 -15.83 7.78 12.42
C LEU A 47 -15.46 6.40 11.87
N PHE A 48 -14.49 6.33 10.96
CA PHE A 48 -13.99 5.07 10.43
C PHE A 48 -13.32 4.22 11.51
N VAL A 49 -12.42 4.80 12.29
CA VAL A 49 -11.71 4.11 13.38
C VAL A 49 -12.69 3.60 14.44
N THR A 50 -13.68 4.43 14.85
CA THR A 50 -14.68 4.03 15.85
C THR A 50 -15.62 2.94 15.35
N LYS A 51 -16.03 2.99 14.07
CA LYS A 51 -16.84 1.94 13.45
C LYS A 51 -16.10 0.60 13.42
N GLY A 52 -14.80 0.59 13.08
CA GLY A 52 -13.97 -0.61 13.11
C GLY A 52 -13.95 -1.27 14.49
N ALA A 53 -13.72 -0.50 15.54
CA ALA A 53 -13.65 -1.00 16.92
C ALA A 53 -14.97 -1.63 17.42
N VAL A 54 -16.13 -1.13 16.96
CA VAL A 54 -17.46 -1.64 17.40
C VAL A 54 -17.84 -2.95 16.69
N THR A 55 -17.41 -3.16 15.45
CA THR A 55 -17.78 -4.36 14.67
C THR A 55 -17.06 -5.64 15.09
N GLU A 56 -16.02 -5.55 15.92
CA GLU A 56 -15.22 -6.71 16.36
C GLU A 56 -15.84 -7.57 17.47
N THR A 57 -16.90 -7.11 18.13
CA THR A 57 -17.33 -7.68 19.42
C THR A 57 -18.43 -8.75 19.33
N VAL A 58 -18.99 -9.05 18.16
CA VAL A 58 -20.14 -9.98 18.04
C VAL A 58 -19.87 -11.10 17.05
N ARG A 59 -19.91 -12.36 17.54
CA ARG A 59 -19.92 -13.56 16.69
C ARG A 59 -21.32 -13.71 16.07
N PRO A 60 -21.52 -13.44 14.78
CA PRO A 60 -22.84 -13.48 14.18
C PRO A 60 -23.28 -14.93 13.87
N ASP A 61 -24.60 -15.19 13.93
CA ASP A 61 -25.19 -16.51 13.64
C ASP A 61 -24.79 -17.10 12.26
N TRP A 62 -24.51 -16.23 11.29
CA TRP A 62 -24.05 -16.66 9.96
C TRP A 62 -22.70 -17.38 9.99
N LEU A 63 -21.84 -17.09 10.97
CA LEU A 63 -20.55 -17.76 11.12
C LEU A 63 -20.72 -19.21 11.54
N ILE A 64 -21.65 -19.45 12.50
CA ILE A 64 -22.00 -20.80 12.96
C ILE A 64 -22.57 -21.62 11.79
N ALA A 65 -23.45 -21.02 10.99
CA ALA A 65 -24.03 -21.66 9.81
C ALA A 65 -22.93 -21.97 8.75
N LEU A 66 -21.95 -21.10 8.61
CA LEU A 66 -20.83 -21.30 7.70
C LEU A 66 -19.96 -22.50 8.12
N GLU A 67 -19.66 -22.65 9.41
CA GLU A 67 -18.90 -23.77 9.96
C GLU A 67 -19.61 -25.12 9.71
N GLN A 68 -20.92 -25.14 9.70
CA GLN A 68 -21.74 -26.32 9.41
C GLN A 68 -21.88 -26.65 7.92
N THR A 69 -21.53 -25.74 7.01
CA THR A 69 -21.65 -25.97 5.57
C THR A 69 -20.55 -26.91 5.08
N PRO A 70 -20.84 -28.03 4.42
CA PRO A 70 -19.81 -28.93 3.92
C PRO A 70 -18.89 -28.25 2.88
N ILE A 71 -17.60 -28.57 2.94
CA ILE A 71 -16.63 -28.11 1.95
C ILE A 71 -16.86 -28.89 0.65
N GLN A 72 -17.21 -28.18 -0.43
CA GLN A 72 -17.43 -28.81 -1.73
C GLN A 72 -16.10 -29.22 -2.40
N PRO A 73 -16.11 -30.24 -3.24
CA PRO A 73 -14.99 -30.56 -4.12
C PRO A 73 -14.59 -29.32 -4.95
N VAL A 74 -13.29 -29.25 -5.31
CA VAL A 74 -12.81 -28.15 -6.15
C VAL A 74 -13.50 -28.20 -7.52
N TYR A 75 -14.07 -27.06 -7.89
CA TYR A 75 -14.73 -26.90 -9.19
C TYR A 75 -13.70 -26.77 -10.31
N VAL A 76 -13.89 -27.53 -11.40
CA VAL A 76 -12.98 -27.59 -12.55
C VAL A 76 -13.56 -27.01 -13.84
N GLY A 77 -14.70 -26.36 -13.77
CA GLY A 77 -15.36 -25.70 -14.92
C GLY A 77 -14.76 -24.33 -15.25
N PRO A 78 -15.47 -23.53 -16.09
CA PRO A 78 -15.07 -22.17 -16.44
C PRO A 78 -14.98 -21.26 -15.23
N GLY A 79 -14.03 -20.29 -15.24
CA GLY A 79 -13.96 -19.23 -14.25
C GLY A 79 -15.11 -18.21 -14.38
N MET A 80 -15.02 -17.08 -13.71
CA MET A 80 -15.99 -16.01 -13.88
C MET A 80 -15.89 -15.42 -15.30
N ASP A 81 -17.02 -14.90 -15.77
CA ASP A 81 -17.06 -14.15 -17.03
C ASP A 81 -16.39 -12.77 -16.85
N LEU A 82 -15.19 -12.61 -17.42
CA LEU A 82 -14.42 -11.38 -17.27
C LEU A 82 -15.05 -10.17 -17.95
N ALA A 83 -15.83 -10.37 -19.02
CA ALA A 83 -16.54 -9.29 -19.69
C ALA A 83 -17.72 -8.80 -18.83
N ALA A 84 -18.48 -9.72 -18.25
CA ALA A 84 -19.53 -9.37 -17.29
C ALA A 84 -18.94 -8.74 -16.03
N TRP A 85 -17.77 -9.19 -15.60
CA TRP A 85 -17.05 -8.64 -14.45
C TRP A 85 -16.60 -7.20 -14.70
N GLU A 86 -16.09 -6.86 -15.88
CA GLU A 86 -15.76 -5.45 -16.24
C GLU A 86 -16.98 -4.54 -16.16
N ASN A 87 -18.15 -4.98 -16.64
CA ASN A 87 -19.38 -4.21 -16.49
C ASN A 87 -19.76 -4.01 -15.00
N SER A 88 -19.61 -5.06 -14.20
CA SER A 88 -19.83 -4.96 -12.75
C SER A 88 -18.86 -3.99 -12.07
N LEU A 89 -17.60 -3.95 -12.53
CA LEU A 89 -16.61 -2.99 -12.05
C LEU A 89 -16.98 -1.54 -12.43
N ASP A 90 -17.53 -1.30 -13.61
CA ASP A 90 -18.04 0.01 -14.01
C ASP A 90 -19.14 0.50 -13.05
N GLU A 91 -20.07 -0.38 -12.70
CA GLU A 91 -21.14 -0.08 -11.74
C GLU A 91 -20.59 0.14 -10.32
N LEU A 92 -19.71 -0.74 -9.85
CA LEU A 92 -19.13 -0.67 -8.50
C LEU A 92 -18.29 0.59 -8.28
N THR A 93 -17.57 1.04 -9.30
CA THR A 93 -16.63 2.17 -9.20
C THR A 93 -17.19 3.48 -9.75
N GLY A 94 -18.30 3.43 -10.49
CA GLY A 94 -18.89 4.58 -11.17
C GLY A 94 -18.02 5.13 -12.31
N ARG A 95 -17.03 4.37 -12.80
CA ARG A 95 -16.12 4.77 -13.87
C ARG A 95 -15.65 3.57 -14.69
N LYS A 96 -15.29 3.84 -15.94
CA LYS A 96 -14.70 2.84 -16.85
C LYS A 96 -13.21 2.61 -16.53
N SER A 97 -12.70 1.46 -16.96
CA SER A 97 -11.26 1.21 -16.98
C SER A 97 -10.56 2.19 -17.94
N SER A 98 -9.31 2.51 -17.61
CA SER A 98 -8.39 3.17 -18.53
C SER A 98 -7.60 2.12 -19.31
N LYS A 99 -6.63 2.57 -20.10
CA LYS A 99 -5.69 1.72 -20.85
C LYS A 99 -4.28 1.93 -20.34
N GLY A 100 -3.46 0.89 -20.42
CA GLY A 100 -2.05 0.98 -20.08
C GLY A 100 -1.32 -0.33 -20.30
N THR A 101 0.00 -0.25 -20.22
CA THR A 101 0.89 -1.41 -20.13
C THR A 101 1.45 -1.50 -18.71
N ILE A 102 1.68 -2.71 -18.25
CA ILE A 102 2.21 -2.98 -16.91
C ILE A 102 3.37 -3.95 -17.04
N ASP A 103 4.54 -3.53 -16.57
CA ASP A 103 5.68 -4.39 -16.33
C ASP A 103 5.76 -4.68 -14.83
N TYR A 104 5.80 -5.95 -14.47
CA TYR A 104 5.93 -6.39 -13.09
C TYR A 104 7.39 -6.36 -12.68
N LEU A 105 7.69 -5.73 -11.55
CA LEU A 105 9.02 -5.60 -10.98
C LEU A 105 9.02 -6.31 -9.62
N VAL A 106 9.53 -7.53 -9.65
CA VAL A 106 9.58 -8.38 -8.46
C VAL A 106 10.84 -8.05 -7.68
N ASP A 107 10.68 -7.78 -6.40
CA ASP A 107 11.72 -7.43 -5.46
C ASP A 107 12.46 -6.11 -5.79
N GLY A 108 13.19 -5.62 -4.82
CA GLY A 108 13.96 -4.40 -5.00
C GLY A 108 15.08 -4.51 -6.05
N GLU A 109 15.49 -5.73 -6.40
CA GLU A 109 16.50 -5.97 -7.44
C GLU A 109 16.02 -5.56 -8.83
N GLU A 110 14.73 -5.70 -9.12
CA GLU A 110 14.13 -5.28 -10.38
C GLU A 110 13.61 -3.84 -10.33
N PHE A 111 12.97 -3.46 -9.21
CA PHE A 111 12.34 -2.13 -9.09
C PHE A 111 13.36 -0.99 -9.02
N PHE A 112 14.30 -1.03 -8.09
CA PHE A 112 15.15 0.13 -7.85
C PHE A 112 16.05 0.52 -9.05
N PRO A 113 16.64 -0.41 -9.81
CA PRO A 113 17.37 -0.02 -11.03
C PRO A 113 16.46 0.70 -12.05
N ARG A 114 15.25 0.18 -12.30
CA ARG A 114 14.30 0.81 -13.24
C ARG A 114 13.86 2.19 -12.75
N PHE A 115 13.59 2.33 -11.46
CA PHE A 115 13.27 3.62 -10.84
C PHE A 115 14.43 4.61 -10.94
N ILE A 116 15.65 4.20 -10.61
CA ILE A 116 16.84 5.04 -10.71
C ILE A 116 17.09 5.50 -12.16
N ASP A 117 16.92 4.62 -13.14
CA ASP A 117 17.05 4.94 -14.56
C ASP A 117 16.00 5.96 -15.00
N ALA A 118 14.72 5.79 -14.57
CA ALA A 118 13.66 6.73 -14.86
C ALA A 118 13.93 8.10 -14.24
N VAL A 119 14.33 8.16 -12.97
CA VAL A 119 14.69 9.41 -12.28
C VAL A 119 15.88 10.08 -12.93
N THR A 120 16.91 9.30 -13.31
CA THR A 120 18.13 9.83 -13.95
C THR A 120 17.85 10.42 -15.33
N SER A 121 16.91 9.84 -16.07
CA SER A 121 16.54 10.28 -17.42
C SER A 121 15.41 11.32 -17.44
N ALA A 122 14.78 11.63 -16.31
CA ALA A 122 13.70 12.58 -16.19
C ALA A 122 14.07 13.97 -16.73
N LYS A 123 13.16 14.62 -17.45
CA LYS A 123 13.38 15.93 -18.09
C LYS A 123 12.52 17.03 -17.49
N GLU A 124 11.32 16.70 -17.06
CA GLU A 124 10.30 17.66 -16.66
C GLU A 124 9.97 17.59 -15.17
N SER A 125 9.55 16.41 -14.70
CA SER A 125 9.02 16.27 -13.36
C SER A 125 9.17 14.88 -12.75
N ILE A 126 9.27 14.85 -11.42
CA ILE A 126 9.23 13.64 -10.60
C ILE A 126 8.26 13.91 -9.44
N ASP A 127 7.16 13.20 -9.41
CA ASP A 127 6.19 13.21 -8.32
C ASP A 127 6.31 11.92 -7.52
N LEU A 128 6.84 11.98 -6.32
CA LEU A 128 7.03 10.83 -5.45
C LEU A 128 6.07 10.92 -4.27
N ARG A 129 5.11 9.98 -4.19
CA ARG A 129 4.22 9.79 -3.05
C ARG A 129 4.48 8.40 -2.47
N THR A 130 4.94 8.36 -1.22
CA THR A 130 5.25 7.11 -0.53
C THR A 130 4.74 7.15 0.90
N TYR A 131 4.50 5.97 1.49
CA TYR A 131 4.16 5.88 2.90
C TYR A 131 5.40 6.11 3.77
N ILE A 132 6.51 5.49 3.42
CA ILE A 132 7.80 5.65 4.12
C ILE A 132 8.86 6.13 3.11
N PHE A 133 9.56 7.18 3.48
CA PHE A 133 10.90 7.49 2.99
C PHE A 133 11.81 7.39 4.20
N ASP A 134 12.60 6.32 4.27
CA ASP A 134 13.29 5.97 5.51
C ASP A 134 14.54 6.82 5.76
N ASN A 135 15.10 6.65 6.93
CA ASN A 135 16.32 7.30 7.38
C ASN A 135 17.47 6.29 7.42
N ASP A 136 17.71 5.63 6.27
CA ASP A 136 18.77 4.66 6.07
C ASP A 136 19.73 5.09 4.96
N ASP A 137 20.83 4.36 4.80
CA ASP A 137 21.88 4.67 3.83
C ASP A 137 21.38 4.56 2.37
N TYR A 138 20.42 3.69 2.12
CA TYR A 138 19.89 3.50 0.77
C TYR A 138 18.89 4.60 0.40
N ALA A 139 17.98 4.95 1.30
CA ALA A 139 17.07 6.07 1.12
C ALA A 139 17.82 7.40 0.98
N GLU A 140 18.92 7.58 1.73
CA GLU A 140 19.79 8.75 1.55
C GLU A 140 20.36 8.84 0.14
N ARG A 141 20.87 7.74 -0.43
CA ARG A 141 21.38 7.72 -1.82
C ARG A 141 20.31 8.10 -2.84
N ILE A 142 19.08 7.62 -2.64
CA ILE A 142 17.93 8.02 -3.48
C ILE A 142 17.62 9.51 -3.28
N GLY A 143 17.65 10.01 -2.04
CA GLY A 143 17.48 11.42 -1.73
C GLY A 143 18.49 12.29 -2.43
N GLU A 144 19.78 11.95 -2.38
CA GLU A 144 20.85 12.67 -3.08
C GLU A 144 20.67 12.66 -4.62
N LEU A 145 20.18 11.55 -5.19
CA LEU A 145 19.83 11.51 -6.60
C LEU A 145 18.70 12.51 -6.92
N LEU A 146 17.64 12.54 -6.14
CA LEU A 146 16.49 13.44 -6.32
C LEU A 146 16.92 14.92 -6.15
N LYS A 147 17.76 15.24 -5.16
CA LYS A 147 18.34 16.58 -4.95
C LYS A 147 19.12 17.04 -6.18
N ARG A 148 19.99 16.17 -6.71
CA ARG A 148 20.76 16.48 -7.92
C ARG A 148 19.83 16.80 -9.08
N ARG A 149 18.82 15.94 -9.35
CA ARG A 149 17.86 16.17 -10.43
C ARG A 149 17.09 17.48 -10.26
N SER A 150 16.67 17.82 -9.03
CA SER A 150 15.98 19.07 -8.75
C SER A 150 16.87 20.29 -9.04
N ASN A 151 18.16 20.21 -8.70
CA ASN A 151 19.12 21.27 -8.97
C ASN A 151 19.46 21.41 -10.46
N GLU A 152 19.36 20.33 -11.24
CA GLU A 152 19.48 20.34 -12.69
C GLU A 152 18.23 20.89 -13.40
N GLY A 153 17.16 21.21 -12.67
CA GLY A 153 15.97 21.89 -13.18
C GLY A 153 14.72 21.00 -13.34
N VAL A 154 14.80 19.72 -12.97
CA VAL A 154 13.62 18.85 -12.93
C VAL A 154 12.74 19.27 -11.74
N ALA A 155 11.43 19.41 -11.95
CA ALA A 155 10.49 19.72 -10.89
C ALA A 155 10.27 18.46 -10.02
N VAL A 156 10.78 18.47 -8.79
CA VAL A 156 10.66 17.32 -7.87
C VAL A 156 9.72 17.66 -6.73
N ARG A 157 8.64 16.87 -6.57
CA ARG A 157 7.70 16.95 -5.44
C ARG A 157 7.73 15.65 -4.67
N MET A 158 7.84 15.74 -3.35
CA MET A 158 7.84 14.57 -2.47
C MET A 158 6.76 14.68 -1.41
N LEU A 159 5.89 13.68 -1.37
CA LEU A 159 4.86 13.53 -0.35
C LEU A 159 5.06 12.19 0.36
N PHE A 160 5.33 12.23 1.66
CA PHE A 160 5.42 11.03 2.48
C PHE A 160 4.59 11.14 3.75
N ASP A 161 4.26 10.00 4.33
CA ASP A 161 3.47 9.95 5.57
C ASP A 161 4.35 10.23 6.78
N GLY A 162 3.97 11.21 7.58
CA GLY A 162 4.75 11.60 8.75
C GLY A 162 4.77 10.52 9.85
N PHE A 163 3.69 9.75 9.99
CA PHE A 163 3.61 8.66 10.95
C PHE A 163 4.38 7.44 10.49
N GLY A 164 4.20 7.03 9.21
CA GLY A 164 4.93 5.90 8.64
C GLY A 164 6.44 6.08 8.75
N THR A 165 6.95 7.25 8.42
CA THR A 165 8.39 7.57 8.50
C THR A 165 8.92 7.55 9.95
N ILE A 166 8.11 7.95 10.94
CA ILE A 166 8.50 7.84 12.35
C ILE A 166 8.53 6.37 12.79
N VAL A 167 7.53 5.59 12.41
CA VAL A 167 7.42 4.18 12.80
C VAL A 167 8.58 3.36 12.23
N SER A 168 9.00 3.61 10.98
CA SER A 168 10.13 2.90 10.38
C SER A 168 11.44 3.10 11.14
N THR A 169 11.64 4.25 11.78
CA THR A 169 12.86 4.50 12.58
C THR A 169 12.97 3.62 13.84
N PHE A 170 11.90 2.95 14.25
CA PHE A 170 11.91 1.99 15.36
C PHE A 170 12.15 0.54 14.91
N GLU A 171 12.15 0.26 13.62
CA GLU A 171 12.36 -1.08 13.09
C GLU A 171 13.86 -1.34 12.89
N GLU A 172 14.32 -2.49 13.39
CA GLU A 172 15.70 -2.93 13.16
C GLU A 172 15.83 -3.44 11.74
N GLN A 173 16.77 -2.89 10.98
CA GLN A 173 17.10 -3.34 9.63
C GLN A 173 18.30 -4.27 9.70
N GLU A 174 18.10 -5.52 9.29
CA GLU A 174 19.13 -6.57 9.41
C GLU A 174 20.42 -6.25 8.64
N THR A 175 20.31 -5.50 7.55
CA THR A 175 21.42 -5.20 6.64
C THR A 175 21.97 -3.77 6.78
N LEU A 176 21.47 -2.98 7.74
CA LEU A 176 21.95 -1.62 7.96
C LEU A 176 23.42 -1.62 8.43
N PRO A 177 24.32 -0.80 7.81
CA PRO A 177 25.71 -0.70 8.28
C PRO A 177 25.80 -0.29 9.76
N GLU A 178 26.72 -0.94 10.52
CA GLU A 178 26.85 -0.71 11.96
C GLU A 178 27.27 0.72 12.33
N ASP A 179 27.97 1.41 11.43
CA ASP A 179 28.46 2.78 11.58
C ASP A 179 27.52 3.83 10.97
N TRP A 180 26.31 3.45 10.55
CA TRP A 180 25.37 4.37 9.96
C TRP A 180 24.76 5.32 10.99
N GLU A 181 24.94 6.61 10.77
CA GLU A 181 24.30 7.67 11.53
C GLU A 181 23.26 8.38 10.64
N GLY A 182 21.98 8.10 10.88
CA GLY A 182 20.89 8.71 10.14
C GLY A 182 20.78 10.23 10.30
N THR A 183 20.03 10.88 9.42
CA THR A 183 19.77 12.32 9.49
C THR A 183 18.81 12.66 10.63
N SER A 184 18.91 13.86 11.18
CA SER A 184 17.99 14.34 12.23
C SER A 184 16.54 14.49 11.72
N SER A 185 16.35 14.73 10.43
CA SER A 185 15.06 14.89 9.78
C SER A 185 15.20 14.61 8.28
N VAL A 186 14.49 13.58 7.80
CA VAL A 186 14.41 13.25 6.37
C VAL A 186 13.94 14.45 5.54
N ARG A 187 12.97 15.21 6.05
CA ARG A 187 12.47 16.41 5.37
C ARG A 187 13.56 17.46 5.23
N GLU A 188 14.25 17.79 6.32
CA GLU A 188 15.32 18.79 6.29
C GLU A 188 16.48 18.34 5.41
N PHE A 189 16.80 17.05 5.41
CA PHE A 189 17.80 16.48 4.52
C PHE A 189 17.42 16.68 3.04
N LEU A 190 16.17 16.40 2.67
CA LEU A 190 15.70 16.52 1.31
C LEU A 190 15.60 17.99 0.85
N GLU A 191 15.18 18.91 1.71
CA GLU A 191 15.05 20.35 1.41
C GLU A 191 16.41 21.08 1.39
N ARG A 192 17.41 20.57 2.14
CA ARG A 192 18.72 21.21 2.25
C ARG A 192 19.48 21.14 0.93
N ASP A 193 19.94 22.31 0.46
CA ASP A 193 20.73 22.46 -0.77
C ASP A 193 20.06 21.86 -2.03
N SER A 194 18.73 21.91 -2.07
CA SER A 194 17.94 21.38 -3.18
C SER A 194 16.76 22.29 -3.52
N ARG A 195 16.08 21.97 -4.64
CA ARG A 195 14.81 22.60 -5.06
C ARG A 195 13.63 21.62 -4.94
N ILE A 196 13.76 20.61 -4.10
CA ILE A 196 12.67 19.65 -3.87
C ILE A 196 11.59 20.32 -3.04
N ASP A 197 10.35 20.24 -3.52
CA ASP A 197 9.18 20.58 -2.70
C ASP A 197 8.78 19.37 -1.85
N VAL A 198 8.87 19.47 -0.54
CA VAL A 198 8.53 18.37 0.38
C VAL A 198 7.27 18.68 1.17
N ARG A 199 6.33 17.74 1.19
CA ARG A 199 5.16 17.76 2.07
C ARG A 199 5.04 16.46 2.85
N GLN A 200 4.48 16.55 4.04
CA GLN A 200 4.11 15.42 4.85
C GLN A 200 2.59 15.28 4.86
N SER A 201 2.09 14.08 4.61
CA SER A 201 0.67 13.80 4.75
C SER A 201 0.29 13.87 6.23
N PRO A 202 -0.64 14.74 6.62
CA PRO A 202 -1.07 14.83 8.00
C PRO A 202 -2.02 13.68 8.33
N ASN A 203 -1.77 13.00 9.42
CA ASN A 203 -2.52 11.84 9.86
C ASN A 203 -3.09 12.00 11.27
N PRO A 204 -4.12 12.85 11.47
CA PRO A 204 -4.86 12.79 12.71
C PRO A 204 -5.49 11.40 12.81
N TRP A 205 -5.46 10.77 13.96
CA TRP A 205 -6.05 9.45 14.22
C TRP A 205 -5.23 8.23 13.72
N PHE A 206 -3.95 8.40 13.44
CA PHE A 206 -3.04 7.29 13.08
C PHE A 206 -3.48 6.47 11.86
N THR A 207 -4.22 7.08 10.95
CA THR A 207 -4.59 6.46 9.66
C THR A 207 -3.57 6.86 8.61
N GLY A 208 -2.76 5.93 8.11
CA GLY A 208 -1.68 6.20 7.17
C GLY A 208 -2.14 6.56 5.76
N ASP A 209 -1.40 7.38 5.05
CA ASP A 209 -1.46 7.50 3.59
C ASP A 209 -0.58 6.40 2.98
N HIS A 210 -1.12 5.18 2.94
CA HIS A 210 -0.37 3.95 2.60
C HIS A 210 -0.13 3.78 1.09
N VAL A 211 -0.23 4.84 0.31
CA VAL A 211 0.00 4.83 -1.14
C VAL A 211 1.50 4.91 -1.44
N LYS A 212 1.93 4.15 -2.45
CA LYS A 212 3.25 4.22 -3.07
C LYS A 212 3.05 4.41 -4.57
N THR A 213 3.24 5.64 -5.02
CA THR A 213 3.11 6.01 -6.43
C THR A 213 4.16 7.04 -6.79
N ILE A 214 4.92 6.76 -7.82
CA ILE A 214 5.94 7.65 -8.36
C ILE A 214 5.57 7.91 -9.81
N VAL A 215 5.49 9.16 -10.22
CA VAL A 215 5.22 9.55 -11.61
C VAL A 215 6.39 10.36 -12.13
N VAL A 216 6.94 9.95 -13.27
CA VAL A 216 8.08 10.59 -13.95
C VAL A 216 7.64 11.11 -15.30
N ASP A 217 7.84 12.40 -15.54
CA ASP A 217 7.57 13.13 -16.78
C ASP A 217 6.11 12.96 -17.31
N ASN A 218 5.19 12.57 -16.45
CA ASN A 218 3.81 12.20 -16.81
C ASN A 218 3.67 11.05 -17.84
N GLU A 219 4.74 10.31 -18.09
CA GLU A 219 4.81 9.22 -19.07
C GLU A 219 4.91 7.85 -18.41
N THR A 220 5.64 7.77 -17.29
CA THR A 220 5.88 6.51 -16.57
C THR A 220 5.45 6.67 -15.13
N ALA A 221 4.73 5.68 -14.62
CA ALA A 221 4.42 5.61 -13.21
C ALA A 221 4.90 4.28 -12.61
N PHE A 222 5.34 4.33 -11.36
CA PHE A 222 5.61 3.15 -10.53
C PHE A 222 4.59 3.12 -9.40
N THR A 223 3.94 1.98 -9.17
CA THR A 223 3.02 1.81 -8.05
C THR A 223 3.04 0.36 -7.56
N GLY A 224 2.80 0.14 -6.27
CA GLY A 224 2.87 -1.21 -5.69
C GLY A 224 3.06 -1.22 -4.18
N GLY A 225 3.81 -2.20 -3.67
CA GLY A 225 4.03 -2.42 -2.24
C GLY A 225 5.21 -1.67 -1.64
N MET A 226 6.26 -1.41 -2.42
CA MET A 226 7.57 -0.96 -1.90
C MET A 226 7.60 0.52 -1.52
N ASN A 227 8.21 0.80 -0.37
CA ASN A 227 8.64 2.13 0.03
C ASN A 227 10.08 2.41 -0.40
N ILE A 228 10.58 3.60 -0.08
CA ILE A 228 11.98 3.96 -0.28
C ILE A 228 12.72 3.70 1.03
N ALA A 229 13.23 2.49 1.16
CA ALA A 229 13.97 2.04 2.33
C ALA A 229 14.83 0.81 1.98
N ARG A 230 15.84 0.55 2.80
CA ARG A 230 16.84 -0.48 2.59
C ARG A 230 16.26 -1.89 2.56
N GLU A 231 15.33 -2.21 3.47
CA GLU A 231 14.70 -3.51 3.56
C GLU A 231 13.93 -3.88 2.28
N TYR A 232 13.30 -2.92 1.62
CA TYR A 232 12.63 -3.15 0.33
C TYR A 232 13.62 -3.39 -0.80
N ARG A 233 14.86 -2.93 -0.66
CA ARG A 233 15.89 -3.15 -1.67
C ARG A 233 16.57 -4.51 -1.50
N PHE A 234 16.79 -4.98 -0.28
CA PHE A 234 17.71 -6.08 -0.01
C PHE A 234 17.08 -7.27 0.72
N ASP A 235 16.03 -7.06 1.52
CA ASP A 235 15.62 -8.02 2.54
C ASP A 235 14.23 -8.60 2.29
N TRP A 236 13.31 -7.80 1.71
CA TRP A 236 11.91 -8.17 1.59
C TRP A 236 11.51 -8.58 0.18
N HIS A 237 10.62 -9.58 0.12
CA HIS A 237 9.91 -9.93 -1.10
C HIS A 237 8.71 -9.00 -1.29
N ASP A 238 8.67 -8.26 -2.38
CA ASP A 238 7.56 -7.33 -2.67
C ASP A 238 7.39 -7.13 -4.18
N LEU A 239 6.33 -6.45 -4.58
CA LEU A 239 5.96 -6.22 -5.97
C LEU A 239 5.72 -4.74 -6.24
N MET A 240 6.40 -4.21 -7.25
CA MET A 240 6.08 -2.96 -7.90
C MET A 240 5.63 -3.19 -9.34
N MET A 241 4.94 -2.22 -9.89
CA MET A 241 4.54 -2.19 -11.30
C MET A 241 5.07 -0.91 -11.93
N GLU A 242 5.74 -1.03 -13.06
CA GLU A 242 5.97 0.09 -13.97
C GLU A 242 4.79 0.16 -14.92
N VAL A 243 4.15 1.32 -14.98
CA VAL A 243 2.90 1.54 -15.70
C VAL A 243 3.08 2.66 -16.71
N ARG A 244 2.59 2.46 -17.93
CA ARG A 244 2.62 3.46 -19.01
C ARG A 244 1.27 3.56 -19.69
N GLY A 245 1.05 4.67 -20.40
CA GLY A 245 -0.17 4.94 -21.16
C GLY A 245 -1.20 5.77 -20.36
N PRO A 246 -2.44 5.91 -20.83
CA PRO A 246 -3.46 6.83 -20.30
C PRO A 246 -3.76 6.69 -18.81
N VAL A 247 -3.52 5.52 -18.23
CA VAL A 247 -3.70 5.28 -16.78
C VAL A 247 -2.73 6.11 -15.91
N VAL A 248 -1.59 6.53 -16.46
CA VAL A 248 -0.61 7.39 -15.75
C VAL A 248 -1.24 8.73 -15.37
N ASP A 249 -2.10 9.31 -16.21
CA ASP A 249 -2.81 10.55 -15.91
C ASP A 249 -3.74 10.42 -14.69
N ILE A 250 -4.34 9.24 -14.51
CA ILE A 250 -5.17 8.97 -13.33
C ILE A 250 -4.27 8.96 -12.07
N LEU A 251 -3.13 8.26 -12.12
CA LEU A 251 -2.19 8.19 -11.00
C LEU A 251 -1.62 9.57 -10.66
N ARG A 252 -1.24 10.36 -11.68
CA ARG A 252 -0.78 11.74 -11.50
C ARG A 252 -1.87 12.62 -10.86
N HIS A 253 -3.10 12.53 -11.34
CA HIS A 253 -4.21 13.29 -10.77
C HIS A 253 -4.45 12.95 -9.29
N GLU A 254 -4.29 11.68 -8.89
CA GLU A 254 -4.37 11.27 -7.48
C GLU A 254 -3.19 11.82 -6.66
N CYS A 255 -1.98 11.85 -7.23
CA CYS A 255 -0.84 12.53 -6.59
C CYS A 255 -1.11 14.03 -6.40
N ASP A 256 -1.66 14.72 -7.41
CA ASP A 256 -2.02 16.14 -7.32
C ASP A 256 -3.09 16.42 -6.26
N LYS A 257 -4.08 15.54 -6.10
CA LYS A 257 -5.10 15.67 -5.03
C LYS A 257 -4.49 15.49 -3.65
N ALA A 258 -3.64 14.47 -3.48
CA ALA A 258 -2.94 14.24 -2.22
C ALA A 258 -1.98 15.40 -1.88
N TRP A 259 -1.27 15.91 -2.87
CA TRP A 259 -0.41 17.06 -2.74
C TRP A 259 -1.18 18.30 -2.31
N ALA A 260 -2.32 18.58 -2.94
CA ALA A 260 -3.18 19.71 -2.56
C ALA A 260 -3.74 19.56 -1.15
N HIS A 261 -4.15 18.34 -0.77
CA HIS A 261 -4.65 18.02 0.57
C HIS A 261 -3.58 18.22 1.65
N ALA A 262 -2.34 17.86 1.38
CA ALA A 262 -1.21 18.08 2.29
C ALA A 262 -0.76 19.55 2.37
N GLY A 263 -1.25 20.42 1.48
CA GLY A 263 -0.94 21.83 1.45
C GLY A 263 -1.74 22.68 2.44
N PHE A 264 -1.46 23.99 2.43
CA PHE A 264 -2.08 24.96 3.33
C PHE A 264 -3.62 25.00 3.23
N PHE A 265 -4.17 24.82 2.02
CA PHE A 265 -5.62 24.84 1.80
C PHE A 265 -6.34 23.54 2.17
N GLY A 266 -5.61 22.48 2.56
CA GLY A 266 -6.18 21.25 3.10
C GLY A 266 -7.33 20.66 2.29
N ASP A 267 -8.49 20.42 2.95
CA ASP A 267 -9.70 19.91 2.32
C ASP A 267 -10.20 20.76 1.15
N TYR A 268 -10.09 22.07 1.22
CA TYR A 268 -10.49 22.97 0.12
C TYR A 268 -9.63 22.75 -1.13
N GLY A 269 -8.32 22.67 -0.96
CA GLY A 269 -7.40 22.35 -2.06
C GLY A 269 -7.67 20.99 -2.69
N TYR A 270 -7.99 19.99 -1.85
CA TYR A 270 -8.41 18.66 -2.32
C TYR A 270 -9.70 18.70 -3.15
N PHE A 271 -10.74 19.41 -2.68
CA PHE A 271 -12.00 19.53 -3.41
C PHE A 271 -11.83 20.23 -4.76
N LEU A 272 -11.03 21.31 -4.81
CA LEU A 272 -10.74 21.98 -6.07
C LEU A 272 -10.07 21.05 -7.07
N ARG A 273 -9.09 20.26 -6.65
CA ARG A 273 -8.42 19.28 -7.53
C ARG A 273 -9.33 18.14 -7.95
N ARG A 274 -10.19 17.65 -7.05
CA ARG A 274 -11.18 16.61 -7.37
C ARG A 274 -12.17 17.04 -8.44
N MET A 275 -12.47 18.32 -8.55
CA MET A 275 -13.38 18.87 -9.57
C MET A 275 -12.70 19.05 -10.96
N MET A 276 -11.37 19.01 -11.02
CA MET A 276 -10.66 19.10 -12.29
C MET A 276 -10.82 17.79 -13.06
N PRO A 277 -11.10 17.85 -14.37
CA PRO A 277 -11.16 16.65 -15.19
C PRO A 277 -9.76 16.00 -15.27
N VAL A 278 -9.72 14.69 -15.25
CA VAL A 278 -8.52 13.94 -15.65
C VAL A 278 -8.37 14.14 -17.16
N PRO A 279 -7.19 14.52 -17.66
CA PRO A 279 -6.95 14.57 -19.10
C PRO A 279 -7.29 13.22 -19.72
N LYS A 280 -7.95 13.23 -20.86
CA LYS A 280 -8.24 12.01 -21.62
C LYS A 280 -7.23 11.92 -22.74
N ASP A 281 -6.32 10.97 -22.62
CA ASP A 281 -5.46 10.65 -23.74
C ASP A 281 -6.21 9.91 -24.86
N ALA A 282 -5.81 10.24 -26.09
CA ALA A 282 -6.40 9.68 -27.30
C ALA A 282 -5.83 8.28 -27.67
N GLU A 283 -4.78 7.81 -26.99
CA GLU A 283 -4.20 6.52 -27.28
C GLU A 283 -5.01 5.37 -26.70
N ASP A 284 -5.50 4.51 -27.58
CA ASP A 284 -6.25 3.29 -27.22
C ASP A 284 -5.32 2.06 -27.21
N SER A 285 -4.09 2.23 -26.69
CA SER A 285 -3.09 1.18 -26.59
C SER A 285 -3.01 0.58 -25.20
N GLY A 286 -2.82 -0.73 -25.12
CA GLY A 286 -2.62 -1.45 -23.85
C GLY A 286 -3.83 -2.24 -23.39
N TYR A 287 -3.72 -2.73 -22.15
CA TYR A 287 -4.75 -3.53 -21.49
C TYR A 287 -5.73 -2.65 -20.71
N PRO A 288 -6.95 -3.15 -20.42
CA PRO A 288 -7.83 -2.48 -19.46
C PRO A 288 -7.17 -2.46 -18.07
N VAL A 289 -6.98 -1.27 -17.53
CA VAL A 289 -6.41 -1.02 -16.21
C VAL A 289 -7.33 -0.13 -15.41
N ARG A 290 -7.63 -0.52 -14.19
CA ARG A 290 -8.47 0.26 -13.28
C ARG A 290 -7.69 0.59 -12.02
N VAL A 291 -7.55 1.87 -11.72
CA VAL A 291 -6.96 2.32 -10.45
C VAL A 291 -8.07 2.35 -9.41
N LEU A 292 -7.91 1.60 -8.34
CA LEU A 292 -8.83 1.53 -7.20
C LEU A 292 -8.26 2.30 -6.01
N PHE A 293 -9.13 2.89 -5.22
CA PHE A 293 -8.74 3.74 -4.10
C PHE A 293 -9.43 3.32 -2.80
N THR A 294 -8.68 3.30 -1.71
CA THR A 294 -9.29 3.34 -0.37
C THR A 294 -9.32 4.79 0.10
N ARG A 295 -10.52 5.28 0.39
CA ARG A 295 -10.78 6.57 0.99
C ARG A 295 -11.54 6.37 2.28
N VAL A 296 -11.49 7.36 3.17
CA VAL A 296 -12.13 7.28 4.48
C VAL A 296 -13.65 7.09 4.39
N ASP A 297 -14.26 7.65 3.36
CA ASP A 297 -15.69 7.58 3.05
C ASP A 297 -16.06 6.47 2.05
N ASP A 298 -15.08 5.89 1.36
CA ASP A 298 -15.28 4.82 0.37
C ASP A 298 -14.11 3.83 0.33
N PRO A 299 -14.23 2.66 0.98
CA PRO A 299 -13.24 1.59 0.91
C PRO A 299 -13.41 0.80 -0.41
N GLU A 300 -13.18 1.45 -1.55
CA GLU A 300 -13.44 0.90 -2.88
C GLU A 300 -12.64 -0.38 -3.13
N ILE A 301 -11.34 -0.41 -2.79
CA ILE A 301 -10.49 -1.60 -2.97
C ILE A 301 -11.10 -2.80 -2.25
N PHE A 302 -11.47 -2.63 -0.99
CA PHE A 302 -12.10 -3.67 -0.18
C PHE A 302 -13.43 -4.16 -0.78
N ARG A 303 -14.28 -3.23 -1.22
CA ARG A 303 -15.57 -3.54 -1.82
C ARG A 303 -15.42 -4.32 -3.12
N VAL A 304 -14.51 -3.90 -4.00
CA VAL A 304 -14.23 -4.56 -5.28
C VAL A 304 -13.63 -5.95 -5.06
N GLN A 305 -12.66 -6.10 -4.17
CA GLN A 305 -12.05 -7.40 -3.89
C GLN A 305 -13.05 -8.39 -3.27
N ARG A 306 -13.93 -7.93 -2.37
CA ARG A 306 -15.02 -8.77 -1.84
C ARG A 306 -15.94 -9.28 -2.94
N GLU A 307 -16.34 -8.41 -3.86
CA GLU A 307 -17.17 -8.83 -4.99
C GLU A 307 -16.40 -9.76 -5.95
N ALA A 308 -15.10 -9.57 -6.17
CA ALA A 308 -14.27 -10.50 -6.92
C ALA A 308 -14.24 -11.91 -6.27
N ILE A 309 -14.08 -11.97 -4.93
CA ILE A 309 -14.16 -13.25 -4.19
C ILE A 309 -15.53 -13.92 -4.39
N ARG A 310 -16.61 -13.14 -4.32
CA ARG A 310 -17.99 -13.66 -4.47
C ARG A 310 -18.29 -14.17 -5.87
N ASN A 311 -17.74 -13.51 -6.89
CA ASN A 311 -17.93 -13.88 -8.29
C ASN A 311 -16.98 -14.98 -8.77
N SER A 312 -15.89 -15.24 -8.05
CA SER A 312 -14.94 -16.32 -8.37
C SER A 312 -15.61 -17.69 -8.30
N LYS A 313 -15.36 -18.49 -9.33
CA LYS A 313 -15.91 -19.84 -9.48
C LYS A 313 -14.83 -20.91 -9.41
N ARG A 314 -13.66 -20.67 -10.02
CA ARG A 314 -12.62 -21.67 -10.22
C ARG A 314 -11.47 -21.53 -9.22
N TYR A 315 -10.83 -20.37 -9.14
CA TYR A 315 -9.69 -20.17 -8.25
C TYR A 315 -9.54 -18.74 -7.73
N ILE A 316 -8.98 -18.65 -6.54
CA ILE A 316 -8.52 -17.41 -5.90
C ILE A 316 -7.13 -17.69 -5.36
N TYR A 317 -6.14 -16.94 -5.85
CA TYR A 317 -4.78 -16.99 -5.37
C TYR A 317 -4.41 -15.63 -4.79
N VAL A 318 -3.96 -15.63 -3.55
CA VAL A 318 -3.64 -14.40 -2.80
C VAL A 318 -2.25 -14.50 -2.24
N GLU A 319 -1.49 -13.45 -2.37
CA GLU A 319 -0.31 -13.19 -1.58
C GLU A 319 -0.50 -11.86 -0.85
N ASN A 320 -0.44 -11.87 0.47
CA ASN A 320 -0.62 -10.66 1.26
C ASN A 320 0.15 -10.76 2.57
N ALA A 321 0.79 -9.64 2.95
CA ALA A 321 1.60 -9.54 4.14
C ALA A 321 0.78 -9.67 5.43
N TYR A 322 -0.42 -9.06 5.47
CA TYR A 322 -1.22 -8.90 6.68
C TYR A 322 -2.68 -9.33 6.45
N PHE A 323 -3.11 -10.34 7.22
CA PHE A 323 -4.49 -10.83 7.24
C PHE A 323 -5.15 -10.49 8.58
N THR A 324 -5.59 -9.25 8.74
CA THR A 324 -6.23 -8.80 9.98
C THR A 324 -7.68 -8.38 9.78
N ASP A 325 -8.22 -8.50 8.56
CA ASP A 325 -9.64 -8.27 8.27
C ASP A 325 -10.45 -9.56 8.22
N ASP A 326 -11.31 -9.74 9.23
CA ASP A 326 -12.15 -10.93 9.35
C ASP A 326 -13.15 -11.06 8.20
N ALA A 327 -13.64 -9.96 7.64
CA ALA A 327 -14.63 -10.01 6.58
C ALA A 327 -14.02 -10.56 5.28
N MET A 328 -12.79 -10.20 4.95
CA MET A 328 -12.07 -10.79 3.81
C MET A 328 -11.78 -12.27 4.03
N LEU A 329 -11.32 -12.63 5.24
CA LEU A 329 -11.05 -14.01 5.62
C LEU A 329 -12.29 -14.88 5.44
N TYR A 330 -13.45 -14.43 5.94
CA TYR A 330 -14.69 -15.18 5.82
C TYR A 330 -15.25 -15.24 4.38
N GLU A 331 -15.03 -14.24 3.56
CA GLU A 331 -15.39 -14.33 2.13
C GLU A 331 -14.54 -15.41 1.42
N LEU A 332 -13.24 -15.53 1.74
CA LEU A 332 -12.42 -16.65 1.24
C LEU A 332 -12.93 -18.00 1.71
N VAL A 333 -13.31 -18.13 2.97
CA VAL A 333 -13.91 -19.36 3.52
C VAL A 333 -15.19 -19.72 2.78
N LYS A 334 -16.08 -18.75 2.54
CA LYS A 334 -17.31 -18.95 1.76
C LYS A 334 -17.00 -19.39 0.33
N ALA A 335 -16.00 -18.78 -0.32
CA ALA A 335 -15.57 -19.17 -1.66
C ALA A 335 -15.06 -20.61 -1.67
N ARG A 336 -14.21 -21.00 -0.71
CA ARG A 336 -13.71 -22.36 -0.61
C ARG A 336 -14.83 -23.37 -0.38
N ARG A 337 -15.82 -23.05 0.42
CA ARG A 337 -16.98 -23.93 0.66
C ARG A 337 -17.89 -24.09 -0.57
N ARG A 338 -17.91 -23.09 -1.47
CA ARG A 338 -18.57 -23.22 -2.79
C ARG A 338 -17.78 -24.08 -3.79
N GLY A 339 -16.57 -24.54 -3.44
CA GLY A 339 -15.72 -25.35 -4.31
C GLY A 339 -14.64 -24.56 -5.04
N VAL A 340 -14.44 -23.28 -4.76
CA VAL A 340 -13.33 -22.50 -5.34
C VAL A 340 -12.00 -23.00 -4.80
N ASP A 341 -10.98 -23.13 -5.66
CA ASP A 341 -9.61 -23.43 -5.25
C ASP A 341 -8.95 -22.18 -4.66
N VAL A 342 -8.97 -22.07 -3.34
CA VAL A 342 -8.39 -20.92 -2.65
C VAL A 342 -6.98 -21.27 -2.14
N ARG A 343 -6.01 -20.46 -2.54
CA ARG A 343 -4.61 -20.56 -2.11
C ARG A 343 -4.14 -19.21 -1.59
N VAL A 344 -3.45 -19.26 -0.46
CA VAL A 344 -2.94 -18.06 0.20
C VAL A 344 -1.45 -18.23 0.49
N ILE A 345 -0.65 -17.27 0.12
CA ILE A 345 0.76 -17.11 0.51
C ILE A 345 0.82 -15.98 1.54
N MET A 346 1.54 -16.21 2.62
CA MET A 346 1.78 -15.22 3.68
C MET A 346 3.18 -15.39 4.27
N PRO A 347 3.78 -14.34 4.84
CA PRO A 347 5.07 -14.46 5.50
C PRO A 347 4.98 -15.31 6.77
N LEU A 348 6.05 -16.06 7.08
CA LEU A 348 6.19 -16.81 8.33
C LEU A 348 6.27 -15.86 9.53
N VAL A 349 7.07 -14.80 9.38
CA VAL A 349 7.26 -13.76 10.37
C VAL A 349 7.07 -12.42 9.66
N THR A 350 6.34 -11.50 10.27
CA THR A 350 6.21 -10.13 9.78
C THR A 350 7.13 -9.21 10.58
N ASP A 351 7.36 -8.02 10.07
CA ASP A 351 8.04 -6.90 10.73
C ASP A 351 7.40 -6.51 12.09
N ARG A 352 6.17 -7.02 12.38
CA ARG A 352 5.39 -6.66 13.57
C ARG A 352 4.86 -7.89 14.30
N GLY A 353 5.37 -8.16 15.48
CA GLY A 353 4.99 -9.33 16.29
C GLY A 353 3.47 -9.52 16.50
N PRO A 354 2.67 -8.49 16.80
CA PRO A 354 1.21 -8.63 16.90
C PRO A 354 0.54 -9.07 15.58
N ILE A 355 1.04 -8.60 14.44
CA ILE A 355 0.52 -8.99 13.12
C ILE A 355 0.91 -10.42 12.79
N THR A 356 2.12 -10.85 13.13
CA THR A 356 2.53 -12.25 13.01
C THR A 356 1.54 -13.19 13.72
N ARG A 357 1.11 -12.83 14.94
CA ARG A 357 0.10 -13.63 15.67
C ARG A 357 -1.24 -13.65 14.95
N ASN A 358 -1.71 -12.53 14.43
CA ASN A 358 -2.95 -12.47 13.67
C ASN A 358 -2.87 -13.30 12.39
N ASN A 359 -1.74 -13.27 11.67
CA ASN A 359 -1.52 -14.12 10.50
C ASN A 359 -1.61 -15.61 10.85
N VAL A 360 -1.03 -16.03 11.99
CA VAL A 360 -1.13 -17.43 12.47
C VAL A 360 -2.58 -17.80 12.76
N LEU A 361 -3.35 -16.93 13.41
CA LEU A 361 -4.78 -17.17 13.67
C LEU A 361 -5.58 -17.26 12.37
N ALA A 362 -5.36 -16.34 11.43
CA ALA A 362 -6.01 -16.36 10.12
C ALA A 362 -5.65 -17.63 9.34
N ALA A 363 -4.38 -18.07 9.36
CA ALA A 363 -3.94 -19.31 8.73
C ALA A 363 -4.63 -20.53 9.30
N ASN A 364 -4.80 -20.63 10.62
CA ASN A 364 -5.52 -21.72 11.25
C ASN A 364 -6.97 -21.79 10.79
N VAL A 365 -7.68 -20.65 10.78
CA VAL A 365 -9.05 -20.58 10.25
C VAL A 365 -9.11 -20.99 8.77
N MET A 366 -8.17 -20.54 7.96
CA MET A 366 -8.09 -20.93 6.54
C MET A 366 -7.91 -22.44 6.38
N LEU A 367 -6.98 -23.05 7.12
CA LEU A 367 -6.69 -24.48 7.08
C LEU A 367 -7.89 -25.34 7.54
N GLU A 368 -8.57 -24.96 8.62
CA GLU A 368 -9.78 -25.61 9.13
C GLU A 368 -10.90 -25.63 8.09
N HIS A 369 -10.94 -24.61 7.23
CA HIS A 369 -11.92 -24.50 6.16
C HIS A 369 -11.43 -25.03 4.80
N GLY A 370 -10.28 -25.72 4.73
CA GLY A 370 -9.76 -26.37 3.54
C GLY A 370 -9.15 -25.42 2.51
N ILE A 371 -8.76 -24.22 2.92
CA ILE A 371 -7.95 -23.30 2.14
C ILE A 371 -6.50 -23.76 2.22
N ARG A 372 -5.78 -23.74 1.10
CA ARG A 372 -4.36 -24.07 1.07
C ARG A 372 -3.53 -22.86 1.44
N VAL A 373 -2.80 -22.94 2.55
CA VAL A 373 -1.91 -21.87 3.03
C VAL A 373 -0.46 -22.28 2.77
N PHE A 374 0.29 -21.39 2.17
CA PHE A 374 1.71 -21.50 1.91
C PHE A 374 2.43 -20.40 2.68
N VAL A 375 3.54 -20.74 3.29
CA VAL A 375 4.31 -19.81 4.11
C VAL A 375 5.57 -19.41 3.36
N TYR A 376 5.75 -18.11 3.13
CA TYR A 376 6.98 -17.56 2.60
C TYR A 376 8.06 -17.55 3.71
N PRO A 377 9.30 -18.01 3.46
CA PRO A 377 10.30 -18.20 4.53
C PRO A 377 10.82 -16.92 5.15
N GLY A 378 10.75 -15.79 4.44
CA GLY A 378 11.13 -14.46 4.91
C GLY A 378 9.93 -13.52 5.04
N MET A 379 10.19 -12.22 5.04
CA MET A 379 9.13 -11.21 4.93
C MET A 379 8.67 -11.13 3.48
N SER A 380 7.43 -11.54 3.21
CA SER A 380 6.71 -11.19 1.98
C SER A 380 5.84 -9.98 2.27
N HIS A 381 6.12 -8.88 1.61
CA HIS A 381 5.33 -7.66 1.70
C HIS A 381 4.43 -7.45 0.46
N VAL A 382 4.30 -8.44 -0.41
CA VAL A 382 3.43 -8.44 -1.58
C VAL A 382 1.96 -8.24 -1.20
N LYS A 383 1.21 -7.51 -2.01
CA LYS A 383 -0.25 -7.38 -1.94
C LYS A 383 -0.82 -7.65 -3.33
N ALA A 384 -1.03 -8.92 -3.61
CA ALA A 384 -1.49 -9.42 -4.90
C ALA A 384 -2.61 -10.46 -4.73
N ALA A 385 -3.61 -10.38 -5.59
CA ALA A 385 -4.64 -11.40 -5.65
C ALA A 385 -5.10 -11.63 -7.09
N VAL A 386 -5.35 -12.88 -7.46
CA VAL A 386 -5.89 -13.28 -8.75
C VAL A 386 -7.18 -14.03 -8.55
N PHE A 387 -8.23 -13.60 -9.24
CA PHE A 387 -9.60 -14.09 -9.16
C PHE A 387 -10.05 -14.55 -10.56
N ASP A 388 -9.94 -15.83 -10.86
CA ASP A 388 -10.35 -16.41 -12.17
C ASP A 388 -9.77 -15.68 -13.40
N GLY A 389 -8.56 -15.09 -13.28
CA GLY A 389 -7.90 -14.36 -14.37
C GLY A 389 -7.99 -12.83 -14.26
N TRP A 390 -8.78 -12.27 -13.34
CA TRP A 390 -8.69 -10.86 -12.97
C TRP A 390 -7.70 -10.67 -11.82
N ALA A 391 -6.78 -9.70 -11.94
CA ALA A 391 -5.76 -9.45 -10.94
C ALA A 391 -5.98 -8.11 -10.22
N SER A 392 -5.76 -8.11 -8.91
CA SER A 392 -5.71 -6.93 -8.05
C SER A 392 -4.34 -6.85 -7.39
N LEU A 393 -3.60 -5.78 -7.69
CA LEU A 393 -2.22 -5.57 -7.25
C LEU A 393 -2.09 -4.17 -6.67
N GLY A 394 -1.22 -3.97 -5.69
CA GLY A 394 -1.01 -2.62 -5.17
C GLY A 394 -0.43 -2.56 -3.76
N SER A 395 -0.81 -1.53 -3.00
CA SER A 395 -0.29 -1.27 -1.66
C SER A 395 -1.25 -1.66 -0.53
N ALA A 396 -2.50 -2.04 -0.84
CA ALA A 396 -3.52 -2.30 0.18
C ALA A 396 -3.36 -3.68 0.82
N ASN A 397 -3.11 -3.74 2.11
CA ASN A 397 -3.19 -4.97 2.87
C ASN A 397 -4.64 -5.42 3.07
N TRP A 398 -4.83 -6.69 3.42
CA TRP A 398 -6.11 -7.20 3.89
C TRP A 398 -6.25 -6.95 5.40
N ASP A 399 -6.21 -5.68 5.73
CA ASP A 399 -6.38 -5.15 7.07
C ASP A 399 -7.45 -4.04 7.09
N LYS A 400 -7.78 -3.56 8.29
CA LYS A 400 -8.80 -2.52 8.48
C LYS A 400 -8.24 -1.10 8.30
N TRP A 401 -6.95 -0.95 8.04
CA TRP A 401 -6.25 0.33 8.09
C TRP A 401 -5.66 0.78 6.75
N SER A 402 -5.52 -0.15 5.79
CA SER A 402 -4.93 0.07 4.46
C SER A 402 -5.91 0.50 3.39
#